data_7afb79d13e46c2e0a72d345594364012
#
_entry.id   7afb79d13e46c2e0a72d345594364012
#
_cell.length_a   1.000
_cell.length_b   1.000
_cell.length_c   1.000
_cell.angle_alpha   90.00
_cell.angle_beta   90.00
_cell.angle_gamma   90.00
#
_symmetry.space_group_name_H-M   'P 1'
#
loop_
_entity.id
_entity.type
_entity.pdbx_description
1 polymer ?
#
loop_
_entity_poly.entity_id
_entity_poly.type
_entity_poly.pdbx_seq_one_letter_code
_entity_poly.pdbx_strand_id
1 'polypeptide(L)'
;MIGWLIYRKEDAIVNYSYIQWFKQEAEKQELCLKLVYDEQLTIQMETNGSSLKIEGHIVDKPDFVIIRKMGTLLQKQFEAMKITTFNNAETAEICNHKVLTYLEMQKIKVSMMPTVFISTVTPPEKPPFNYPFILKSATGHGGTNVYWIDNEDKWKQILKTAITADYIAQSCKDIQTGKDVRVFVIGQQIIAAVLRTNDNDFRANFKLGGKASLFELAPTMEATIKKIINHFNFGMVGIDFLLHNNGNLVFNEIEDVVGSRILSATSNINLLEKYITHIKQTMETVRK
;
A
#
# COMPACT_ATOMS: atom_id res chain seq x y z
N MET A 1 23.19 4.31 -12.89
CA MET A 1 22.52 3.11 -12.35
C MET A 1 21.32 2.79 -13.23
N ILE A 2 21.04 1.50 -13.48
CA ILE A 2 19.91 1.03 -14.28
C ILE A 2 18.88 0.40 -13.32
N GLY A 3 17.70 1.01 -13.24
CA GLY A 3 16.56 0.46 -12.51
C GLY A 3 15.48 -0.09 -13.43
N TRP A 4 14.69 -1.04 -12.94
CA TRP A 4 13.49 -1.48 -13.64
C TRP A 4 12.25 -0.99 -12.90
N LEU A 5 11.30 -0.43 -13.67
CA LEU A 5 9.95 -0.09 -13.20
C LEU A 5 9.01 -1.15 -13.73
N ILE A 6 8.51 -2.01 -12.84
CA ILE A 6 7.74 -3.21 -13.22
C ILE A 6 6.25 -2.95 -13.03
N TYR A 7 5.49 -3.18 -14.09
CA TYR A 7 4.03 -3.09 -14.15
C TYR A 7 3.43 -4.30 -14.84
N ARG A 8 2.17 -4.61 -14.55
CA ARG A 8 1.35 -5.39 -15.47
C ARG A 8 1.04 -4.54 -16.68
N LYS A 9 0.95 -5.15 -17.86
CA LYS A 9 0.73 -4.42 -19.12
C LYS A 9 -0.55 -3.58 -19.08
N GLU A 10 -1.65 -4.14 -18.57
CA GLU A 10 -2.92 -3.42 -18.42
C GLU A 10 -2.82 -2.21 -17.49
N ASP A 11 -2.13 -2.37 -16.34
CA ASP A 11 -1.93 -1.28 -15.38
C ASP A 11 -1.01 -0.19 -15.94
N ALA A 12 -0.03 -0.55 -16.76
CA ALA A 12 0.86 0.41 -17.41
C ALA A 12 0.12 1.32 -18.39
N ILE A 13 -0.88 0.80 -19.11
CA ILE A 13 -1.72 1.60 -20.03
C ILE A 13 -2.45 2.70 -19.23
N VAL A 14 -3.11 2.31 -18.13
CA VAL A 14 -3.87 3.24 -17.27
C VAL A 14 -2.97 4.25 -16.56
N ASN A 15 -1.73 3.86 -16.24
CA ASN A 15 -0.77 4.69 -15.50
C ASN A 15 0.31 5.31 -16.40
N TYR A 16 0.10 5.39 -17.71
CA TYR A 16 1.12 5.84 -18.67
C TYR A 16 1.76 7.18 -18.28
N SER A 17 0.97 8.20 -17.98
CA SER A 17 1.49 9.53 -17.58
C SER A 17 2.31 9.46 -16.29
N TYR A 18 1.92 8.62 -15.33
CA TYR A 18 2.67 8.41 -14.10
C TYR A 18 4.01 7.71 -14.34
N ILE A 19 4.04 6.75 -15.27
CA ILE A 19 5.27 6.06 -15.70
C ILE A 19 6.22 7.04 -16.39
N GLN A 20 5.70 7.92 -17.27
CA GLN A 20 6.54 8.94 -17.90
C GLN A 20 7.12 9.91 -16.87
N TRP A 21 6.33 10.32 -15.89
CA TRP A 21 6.82 11.14 -14.78
C TRP A 21 7.92 10.45 -13.98
N PHE A 22 7.77 9.15 -13.64
CA PHE A 22 8.85 8.36 -13.04
C PHE A 22 10.14 8.43 -13.83
N LYS A 23 10.07 8.20 -15.14
CA LYS A 23 11.24 8.22 -16.02
C LYS A 23 11.89 9.60 -16.07
N GLN A 24 11.11 10.66 -16.18
CA GLN A 24 11.59 12.03 -16.20
C GLN A 24 12.31 12.40 -14.88
N GLU A 25 11.74 12.05 -13.73
CA GLU A 25 12.40 12.34 -12.45
C GLU A 25 13.66 11.49 -12.24
N ALA A 26 13.68 10.25 -12.73
CA ALA A 26 14.87 9.41 -12.72
C ALA A 26 15.98 10.00 -13.61
N GLU A 27 15.67 10.42 -14.84
CA GLU A 27 16.62 11.01 -15.76
C GLU A 27 17.25 12.30 -15.20
N LYS A 28 16.44 13.20 -14.60
CA LYS A 28 16.95 14.41 -13.92
C LYS A 28 17.98 14.11 -12.83
N GLN A 29 17.94 12.90 -12.26
CA GLN A 29 18.86 12.46 -11.21
C GLN A 29 19.90 11.44 -11.70
N GLU A 30 20.09 11.35 -13.02
CA GLU A 30 21.09 10.49 -13.69
C GLU A 30 20.85 8.99 -13.45
N LEU A 31 19.60 8.59 -13.25
CA LEU A 31 19.17 7.21 -13.21
C LEU A 31 18.48 6.81 -14.52
N CYS A 32 18.82 5.65 -15.06
CA CYS A 32 18.14 5.07 -16.22
C CYS A 32 17.04 4.12 -15.72
N LEU A 33 15.76 4.50 -15.88
CA LEU A 33 14.63 3.69 -15.45
C LEU A 33 13.93 3.04 -16.65
N LYS A 34 14.05 1.70 -16.79
CA LYS A 34 13.43 0.92 -17.85
C LYS A 34 12.07 0.40 -17.40
N LEU A 35 11.03 0.61 -18.21
CA LEU A 35 9.74 -0.04 -18.01
C LEU A 35 9.84 -1.51 -18.43
N VAL A 36 9.43 -2.42 -17.57
CA VAL A 36 9.36 -3.86 -17.83
C VAL A 36 7.95 -4.35 -17.50
N TYR A 37 7.35 -5.09 -18.42
CA TYR A 37 6.05 -5.70 -18.17
C TYR A 37 6.23 -7.06 -17.49
N ASP A 38 5.46 -7.29 -16.42
CA ASP A 38 5.50 -8.54 -15.65
C ASP A 38 5.27 -9.77 -16.53
N GLU A 39 4.35 -9.65 -17.49
CA GLU A 39 3.99 -10.73 -18.41
C GLU A 39 5.12 -11.12 -19.38
N GLN A 40 6.09 -10.24 -19.59
CA GLN A 40 7.25 -10.48 -20.44
C GLN A 40 8.48 -10.98 -19.67
N LEU A 41 8.44 -10.86 -18.33
CA LEU A 41 9.54 -11.20 -17.45
C LEU A 41 9.47 -12.67 -17.04
N THR A 42 10.58 -13.37 -17.22
CA THR A 42 10.77 -14.74 -16.71
C THR A 42 12.00 -14.79 -15.84
N ILE A 43 11.86 -15.33 -14.64
CA ILE A 43 12.98 -15.63 -13.74
C ILE A 43 13.18 -17.14 -13.75
N GLN A 44 14.26 -17.58 -14.40
CA GLN A 44 14.64 -18.99 -14.43
C GLN A 44 15.54 -19.28 -13.23
N MET A 45 15.11 -20.21 -12.38
CA MET A 45 15.84 -20.64 -11.19
C MET A 45 16.57 -21.96 -11.49
N GLU A 46 17.85 -22.02 -11.15
CA GLU A 46 18.71 -23.18 -11.31
C GLU A 46 19.53 -23.43 -10.03
N THR A 47 20.13 -24.61 -9.91
CA THR A 47 20.93 -24.98 -8.72
C THR A 47 22.02 -23.95 -8.39
N ASN A 48 22.65 -23.37 -9.40
CA ASN A 48 23.80 -22.47 -9.23
C ASN A 48 23.42 -20.97 -9.36
N GLY A 49 22.11 -20.63 -9.33
CA GLY A 49 21.66 -19.24 -9.39
C GLY A 49 20.40 -19.04 -10.22
N SER A 50 20.12 -17.79 -10.54
CA SER A 50 18.96 -17.42 -11.34
C SER A 50 19.35 -16.49 -12.48
N SER A 51 18.68 -16.63 -13.62
CA SER A 51 18.81 -15.76 -14.79
C SER A 51 17.50 -15.03 -15.06
N LEU A 52 17.61 -13.83 -15.64
CA LEU A 52 16.48 -13.00 -16.05
C LEU A 52 16.31 -13.07 -17.56
N LYS A 53 15.06 -13.23 -18.00
CA LYS A 53 14.71 -13.20 -19.42
C LYS A 53 13.55 -12.21 -19.63
N ILE A 54 13.64 -11.42 -20.68
CA ILE A 54 12.52 -10.59 -21.18
C ILE A 54 12.20 -11.11 -22.57
N GLU A 55 10.94 -11.50 -22.80
CA GLU A 55 10.46 -12.12 -24.06
C GLU A 55 11.34 -13.31 -24.51
N GLY A 56 11.80 -14.09 -23.54
CA GLY A 56 12.64 -15.27 -23.80
C GLY A 56 14.14 -15.00 -23.97
N HIS A 57 14.57 -13.73 -24.08
CA HIS A 57 15.98 -13.35 -24.24
C HIS A 57 16.62 -13.06 -22.87
N ILE A 58 17.79 -13.63 -22.62
CA ILE A 58 18.59 -13.35 -21.41
C ILE A 58 18.96 -11.87 -21.39
N VAL A 59 18.78 -11.24 -20.21
CA VAL A 59 19.10 -9.83 -19.97
C VAL A 59 19.98 -9.66 -18.73
N ASP A 60 20.75 -8.57 -18.70
CA ASP A 60 21.52 -8.20 -17.53
C ASP A 60 20.62 -7.83 -16.34
N LYS A 61 21.12 -8.09 -15.13
CA LYS A 61 20.46 -7.73 -13.88
C LYS A 61 20.42 -6.20 -13.74
N PRO A 62 19.26 -5.63 -13.34
CA PRO A 62 19.22 -4.22 -12.96
C PRO A 62 19.92 -4.00 -11.61
N ASP A 63 20.31 -2.77 -11.34
CA ASP A 63 20.85 -2.38 -10.04
C ASP A 63 19.77 -2.42 -8.95
N PHE A 64 18.53 -2.06 -9.30
CA PHE A 64 17.36 -2.07 -8.41
C PHE A 64 16.06 -2.23 -9.21
N VAL A 65 14.98 -2.56 -8.51
CA VAL A 65 13.64 -2.64 -9.10
C VAL A 65 12.62 -1.87 -8.28
N ILE A 66 11.69 -1.20 -8.96
CA ILE A 66 10.48 -0.59 -8.40
C ILE A 66 9.30 -1.41 -8.90
N ILE A 67 8.60 -2.11 -8.00
CA ILE A 67 7.52 -3.00 -8.38
C ILE A 67 6.18 -2.33 -8.10
N ARG A 68 5.38 -2.13 -9.16
CA ARG A 68 4.10 -1.41 -9.11
C ARG A 68 2.92 -2.34 -9.38
N LYS A 69 2.99 -3.54 -8.84
CA LYS A 69 1.91 -4.55 -8.86
C LYS A 69 1.77 -5.18 -7.48
N MET A 70 0.59 -5.71 -7.20
CA MET A 70 0.33 -6.46 -5.97
C MET A 70 1.00 -7.83 -6.00
N GLY A 71 1.33 -8.34 -4.82
CA GLY A 71 2.00 -9.61 -4.62
C GLY A 71 3.48 -9.43 -4.26
N THR A 72 4.07 -10.44 -3.62
CA THR A 72 5.40 -10.34 -2.99
C THR A 72 6.42 -11.32 -3.58
N LEU A 73 5.93 -12.27 -4.40
CA LEU A 73 6.79 -13.31 -4.94
C LEU A 73 7.91 -12.75 -5.82
N LEU A 74 7.59 -11.74 -6.62
CA LEU A 74 8.58 -11.12 -7.52
C LEU A 74 9.67 -10.38 -6.73
N GLN A 75 9.29 -9.66 -5.65
CA GLN A 75 10.24 -9.04 -4.73
C GLN A 75 11.19 -10.10 -4.13
N LYS A 76 10.63 -11.19 -3.57
CA LYS A 76 11.40 -12.30 -2.99
C LYS A 76 12.40 -12.90 -4.00
N GLN A 77 11.99 -13.06 -5.26
CA GLN A 77 12.88 -13.57 -6.31
C GLN A 77 14.03 -12.60 -6.63
N PHE A 78 13.76 -11.30 -6.76
CA PHE A 78 14.81 -10.31 -6.98
C PHE A 78 15.77 -10.21 -5.79
N GLU A 79 15.26 -10.20 -4.57
CA GLU A 79 16.08 -10.16 -3.34
C GLU A 79 16.96 -11.41 -3.20
N ALA A 80 16.45 -12.60 -3.56
CA ALA A 80 17.25 -13.82 -3.64
C ALA A 80 18.42 -13.70 -4.65
N MET A 81 18.25 -12.88 -5.69
CA MET A 81 19.29 -12.54 -6.67
C MET A 81 20.19 -11.37 -6.22
N LYS A 82 20.04 -10.88 -4.99
CA LYS A 82 20.72 -9.70 -4.41
C LYS A 82 20.44 -8.40 -5.17
N ILE A 83 19.24 -8.27 -5.73
CA ILE A 83 18.76 -7.03 -6.38
C ILE A 83 17.86 -6.32 -5.39
N THR A 84 18.17 -5.06 -5.10
CA THR A 84 17.36 -4.23 -4.18
C THR A 84 15.98 -3.95 -4.75
N THR A 85 14.94 -4.14 -3.93
CA THR A 85 13.54 -3.89 -4.30
C THR A 85 12.95 -2.71 -3.52
N PHE A 86 12.10 -1.93 -4.16
CA PHE A 86 11.37 -0.81 -3.58
C PHE A 86 9.85 -0.97 -3.85
N ASN A 87 8.99 -1.29 -2.83
CA ASN A 87 9.36 -1.68 -1.47
C ASN A 87 9.98 -3.09 -1.44
N ASN A 88 10.67 -3.42 -0.32
CA ASN A 88 11.21 -4.76 -0.13
C ASN A 88 10.09 -5.81 0.08
N ALA A 89 10.44 -7.10 -0.05
CA ALA A 89 9.48 -8.20 0.00
C ALA A 89 8.75 -8.30 1.34
N GLU A 90 9.45 -8.11 2.46
CA GLU A 90 8.86 -8.16 3.80
C GLU A 90 7.82 -7.05 4.00
N THR A 91 8.20 -5.83 3.66
CA THR A 91 7.29 -4.67 3.72
C THR A 91 6.07 -4.88 2.83
N ALA A 92 6.26 -5.31 1.59
CA ALA A 92 5.18 -5.57 0.65
C ALA A 92 4.25 -6.69 1.17
N GLU A 93 4.79 -7.77 1.73
CA GLU A 93 4.01 -8.89 2.27
C GLU A 93 3.12 -8.46 3.44
N ILE A 94 3.69 -7.72 4.38
CA ILE A 94 2.97 -7.24 5.55
C ILE A 94 1.91 -6.21 5.15
N CYS A 95 2.27 -5.21 4.34
CA CYS A 95 1.37 -4.12 3.99
C CYS A 95 0.20 -4.57 3.10
N ASN A 96 0.40 -5.59 2.27
CA ASN A 96 -0.65 -6.13 1.39
C ASN A 96 -1.60 -7.12 2.09
N HIS A 97 -1.39 -7.41 3.39
CA HIS A 97 -2.22 -8.33 4.16
C HIS A 97 -2.66 -7.69 5.49
N LYS A 98 -3.92 -7.26 5.58
CA LYS A 98 -4.44 -6.49 6.73
C LYS A 98 -4.19 -7.15 8.09
N VAL A 99 -4.32 -8.49 8.18
CA VAL A 99 -4.06 -9.20 9.45
C VAL A 99 -2.60 -9.08 9.85
N LEU A 100 -1.66 -9.29 8.90
CA LEU A 100 -0.24 -9.14 9.19
C LEU A 100 0.09 -7.69 9.61
N THR A 101 -0.46 -6.71 8.90
CA THR A 101 -0.27 -5.28 9.26
C THR A 101 -0.79 -4.99 10.67
N TYR A 102 -1.98 -5.49 11.03
CA TYR A 102 -2.54 -5.28 12.38
C TYR A 102 -1.73 -5.97 13.49
N LEU A 103 -1.17 -7.16 13.22
CA LEU A 103 -0.27 -7.82 14.16
C LEU A 103 1.00 -6.98 14.40
N GLU A 104 1.57 -6.36 13.35
CA GLU A 104 2.71 -5.46 13.52
C GLU A 104 2.32 -4.19 14.30
N MET A 105 1.15 -3.60 14.00
CA MET A 105 0.66 -2.43 14.76
C MET A 105 0.45 -2.75 16.25
N GLN A 106 -0.02 -3.96 16.56
CA GLN A 106 -0.18 -4.42 17.94
C GLN A 106 1.17 -4.51 18.66
N LYS A 107 2.20 -5.05 18.03
CA LYS A 107 3.56 -5.15 18.60
C LYS A 107 4.10 -3.77 19.02
N ILE A 108 3.90 -2.75 18.19
CA ILE A 108 4.38 -1.38 18.45
C ILE A 108 3.36 -0.50 19.17
N LYS A 109 2.23 -1.08 19.62
CA LYS A 109 1.17 -0.39 20.38
C LYS A 109 0.63 0.86 19.67
N VAL A 110 0.36 0.75 18.39
CA VAL A 110 -0.36 1.77 17.62
C VAL A 110 -1.85 1.56 17.77
N SER A 111 -2.59 2.65 18.01
CA SER A 111 -4.06 2.59 18.17
C SER A 111 -4.72 2.17 16.87
N MET A 112 -5.60 1.16 16.95
CA MET A 112 -6.39 0.62 15.84
C MET A 112 -7.79 0.25 16.32
N MET A 113 -8.74 0.16 15.39
CA MET A 113 -10.09 -0.29 15.75
C MET A 113 -10.09 -1.76 16.15
N PRO A 114 -10.97 -2.17 17.10
CA PRO A 114 -11.19 -3.57 17.40
C PRO A 114 -11.48 -4.35 16.12
N THR A 115 -10.71 -5.41 15.89
CA THR A 115 -10.71 -6.18 14.64
C THR A 115 -10.75 -7.67 14.94
N VAL A 116 -11.58 -8.41 14.20
CA VAL A 116 -11.69 -9.88 14.29
C VAL A 116 -11.33 -10.46 12.92
N PHE A 117 -10.44 -11.44 12.91
CA PHE A 117 -10.14 -12.24 11.72
C PHE A 117 -11.26 -13.25 11.47
N ILE A 118 -11.67 -13.40 10.23
CA ILE A 118 -12.71 -14.33 9.77
C ILE A 118 -12.13 -15.20 8.67
N SER A 119 -11.89 -16.46 9.00
CA SER A 119 -11.44 -17.48 8.05
C SER A 119 -12.59 -17.94 7.16
N THR A 120 -12.27 -18.20 5.90
CA THR A 120 -13.20 -18.84 4.94
C THR A 120 -13.60 -20.23 5.35
N VAL A 121 -12.73 -20.95 6.08
CA VAL A 121 -12.95 -22.36 6.46
C VAL A 121 -14.03 -22.49 7.54
N THR A 122 -14.05 -21.56 8.49
CA THR A 122 -14.96 -21.57 9.63
C THR A 122 -15.47 -20.16 9.94
N PRO A 123 -16.33 -19.59 9.07
CA PRO A 123 -16.90 -18.29 9.34
C PRO A 123 -17.82 -18.36 10.58
N PRO A 124 -17.80 -17.35 11.45
CA PRO A 124 -18.64 -17.34 12.66
C PRO A 124 -20.12 -17.17 12.28
N GLU A 125 -20.99 -17.95 12.91
CA GLU A 125 -22.46 -17.82 12.71
C GLU A 125 -22.98 -16.47 13.22
N LYS A 126 -22.43 -16.00 14.35
CA LYS A 126 -22.84 -14.72 14.96
C LYS A 126 -21.93 -13.58 14.50
N PRO A 127 -22.48 -12.37 14.34
CA PRO A 127 -21.68 -11.21 14.03
C PRO A 127 -20.67 -10.91 15.16
N PRO A 128 -19.43 -10.56 14.83
CA PRO A 128 -18.39 -10.33 15.84
C PRO A 128 -18.53 -9.01 16.59
N PHE A 129 -19.34 -8.09 16.08
CA PHE A 129 -19.62 -6.78 16.67
C PHE A 129 -21.11 -6.44 16.60
N ASN A 130 -21.54 -5.50 17.41
CA ASN A 130 -22.84 -4.85 17.25
C ASN A 130 -22.88 -4.09 15.91
N TYR A 131 -24.04 -4.06 15.30
CA TYR A 131 -24.25 -3.30 14.07
C TYR A 131 -24.25 -1.78 14.31
N PRO A 132 -23.75 -0.96 13.38
CA PRO A 132 -23.04 -1.40 12.17
C PRO A 132 -21.56 -1.70 12.43
N PHE A 133 -20.96 -2.51 11.53
CA PHE A 133 -19.51 -2.74 11.48
C PHE A 133 -19.04 -2.90 10.01
N ILE A 134 -17.72 -2.86 9.80
CA ILE A 134 -17.12 -3.03 8.46
C ILE A 134 -16.59 -4.45 8.33
N LEU A 135 -16.87 -5.07 7.18
CA LEU A 135 -16.24 -6.32 6.74
C LEU A 135 -15.35 -6.01 5.54
N LYS A 136 -14.08 -6.41 5.58
CA LYS A 136 -13.10 -6.18 4.51
C LYS A 136 -12.37 -7.47 4.18
N SER A 137 -12.04 -7.71 2.89
CA SER A 137 -11.08 -8.76 2.53
C SER A 137 -9.75 -8.53 3.23
N ALA A 138 -9.13 -9.59 3.76
CA ALA A 138 -7.82 -9.54 4.42
C ALA A 138 -6.72 -9.11 3.44
N THR A 139 -6.87 -9.46 2.17
CA THR A 139 -6.04 -9.00 1.05
C THR A 139 -6.88 -8.13 0.12
N GLY A 140 -6.27 -7.21 -0.63
CA GLY A 140 -6.96 -6.34 -1.57
C GLY A 140 -6.78 -4.86 -1.24
N HIS A 141 -7.15 -4.01 -2.18
CA HIS A 141 -6.87 -2.58 -2.16
C HIS A 141 -8.01 -1.76 -2.81
N GLY A 142 -7.95 -0.44 -2.66
CA GLY A 142 -8.82 0.49 -3.39
C GLY A 142 -10.30 0.46 -2.97
N GLY A 143 -10.63 -0.12 -1.81
CA GLY A 143 -12.00 -0.21 -1.31
C GLY A 143 -12.84 -1.31 -1.97
N THR A 144 -12.25 -2.21 -2.76
CA THR A 144 -12.93 -3.41 -3.26
C THR A 144 -13.14 -4.41 -2.12
N ASN A 145 -14.26 -5.14 -2.14
CA ASN A 145 -14.61 -6.10 -1.08
C ASN A 145 -14.62 -5.49 0.33
N VAL A 146 -15.13 -4.26 0.46
CA VAL A 146 -15.37 -3.57 1.73
C VAL A 146 -16.88 -3.36 1.86
N TYR A 147 -17.47 -3.92 2.90
CA TYR A 147 -18.91 -3.98 3.11
C TYR A 147 -19.29 -3.31 4.42
N TRP A 148 -20.33 -2.48 4.37
CA TRP A 148 -21.01 -1.93 5.54
C TRP A 148 -22.09 -2.90 5.99
N ILE A 149 -21.93 -3.50 7.16
CA ILE A 149 -22.85 -4.47 7.74
C ILE A 149 -23.68 -3.78 8.80
N ASP A 150 -24.94 -3.50 8.49
CA ASP A 150 -25.88 -2.74 9.34
C ASP A 150 -26.97 -3.58 9.96
N ASN A 151 -27.13 -4.84 9.52
CA ASN A 151 -28.14 -5.75 10.04
C ASN A 151 -27.78 -7.22 9.81
N GLU A 152 -28.54 -8.11 10.45
CA GLU A 152 -28.30 -9.55 10.43
C GLU A 152 -28.51 -10.18 9.04
N ASP A 153 -29.48 -9.69 8.28
CA ASP A 153 -29.76 -10.24 6.94
C ASP A 153 -28.58 -10.01 6.00
N LYS A 154 -28.02 -8.82 6.03
CA LYS A 154 -26.82 -8.47 5.26
C LYS A 154 -25.59 -9.28 5.69
N TRP A 155 -25.44 -9.51 7.00
CA TRP A 155 -24.43 -10.40 7.53
C TRP A 155 -24.56 -11.80 6.94
N LYS A 156 -25.74 -12.42 7.06
CA LYS A 156 -26.04 -13.76 6.54
C LYS A 156 -25.87 -13.85 5.02
N GLN A 157 -26.28 -12.80 4.30
CA GLN A 157 -26.12 -12.74 2.85
C GLN A 157 -24.65 -12.78 2.44
N ILE A 158 -23.80 -11.97 3.09
CA ILE A 158 -22.38 -11.90 2.75
C ILE A 158 -21.66 -13.19 3.12
N LEU A 159 -21.98 -13.81 4.25
CA LEU A 159 -21.43 -15.12 4.60
C LEU A 159 -21.69 -16.18 3.51
N LYS A 160 -22.85 -16.12 2.85
CA LYS A 160 -23.23 -17.08 1.80
C LYS A 160 -22.58 -16.78 0.43
N THR A 161 -22.33 -15.52 0.12
CA THR A 161 -22.03 -15.10 -1.26
C THR A 161 -20.63 -14.56 -1.47
N ALA A 162 -20.02 -13.93 -0.47
CA ALA A 162 -18.80 -13.15 -0.63
C ALA A 162 -17.56 -13.79 0.01
N ILE A 163 -17.72 -14.80 0.87
CA ILE A 163 -16.55 -15.39 1.55
C ILE A 163 -15.87 -16.43 0.65
N THR A 164 -15.14 -15.92 -0.32
CA THR A 164 -14.21 -16.69 -1.16
C THR A 164 -12.75 -16.49 -0.77
N ALA A 165 -12.48 -15.62 0.21
CA ALA A 165 -11.16 -15.26 0.74
C ALA A 165 -11.29 -14.96 2.24
N ASP A 166 -10.18 -14.86 2.93
CA ASP A 166 -10.16 -14.44 4.33
C ASP A 166 -10.58 -12.97 4.47
N TYR A 167 -11.30 -12.67 5.53
CA TYR A 167 -11.81 -11.34 5.85
C TYR A 167 -11.38 -10.87 7.23
N ILE A 168 -11.48 -9.58 7.46
CA ILE A 168 -11.51 -8.98 8.79
C ILE A 168 -12.84 -8.27 9.00
N ALA A 169 -13.44 -8.44 10.17
CA ALA A 169 -14.51 -7.58 10.66
C ALA A 169 -13.90 -6.52 11.57
N GLN A 170 -14.33 -5.28 11.42
CA GLN A 170 -13.79 -4.15 12.16
C GLN A 170 -14.92 -3.29 12.72
N SER A 171 -14.84 -2.99 14.02
CA SER A 171 -15.76 -2.02 14.64
C SER A 171 -15.59 -0.64 13.98
N CYS A 172 -16.69 0.06 13.76
CA CYS A 172 -16.70 1.45 13.32
C CYS A 172 -17.25 2.42 14.40
N LYS A 173 -17.30 1.95 15.65
CA LYS A 173 -17.77 2.75 16.77
C LYS A 173 -16.89 3.98 16.96
N ASP A 174 -17.52 5.15 17.11
CA ASP A 174 -16.89 6.44 17.35
C ASP A 174 -15.94 6.92 16.22
N ILE A 175 -16.08 6.38 15.00
CA ILE A 175 -15.36 6.80 13.81
C ILE A 175 -16.20 7.74 12.96
N GLN A 176 -15.60 8.80 12.43
CA GLN A 176 -16.19 9.69 11.44
C GLN A 176 -16.23 8.98 10.08
N THR A 177 -17.35 8.37 9.74
CA THR A 177 -17.53 7.69 8.44
C THR A 177 -17.37 8.67 7.28
N GLY A 178 -16.90 8.19 6.13
CA GLY A 178 -16.64 9.03 4.96
C GLY A 178 -15.43 9.95 5.11
N LYS A 179 -14.61 9.79 6.16
CA LYS A 179 -13.39 10.58 6.38
C LYS A 179 -12.22 9.69 6.75
N ASP A 180 -11.08 9.95 6.12
CA ASP A 180 -9.79 9.37 6.49
C ASP A 180 -8.65 10.32 6.17
N VAL A 181 -7.47 10.02 6.73
CA VAL A 181 -6.23 10.76 6.47
C VAL A 181 -5.22 9.82 5.87
N ARG A 182 -4.76 10.13 4.66
CA ARG A 182 -3.62 9.45 4.02
C ARG A 182 -2.33 10.19 4.28
N VAL A 183 -1.37 9.54 4.88
CA VAL A 183 -0.01 10.05 5.10
C VAL A 183 0.93 9.42 4.07
N PHE A 184 1.56 10.26 3.26
CA PHE A 184 2.59 9.85 2.30
C PHE A 184 3.93 9.77 3.00
N VAL A 185 4.58 8.62 2.89
CA VAL A 185 5.86 8.32 3.52
C VAL A 185 6.86 7.85 2.47
N ILE A 186 8.09 8.36 2.52
CA ILE A 186 9.24 7.90 1.73
C ILE A 186 10.39 7.64 2.69
N GLY A 187 10.90 6.42 2.69
CA GLY A 187 11.93 6.01 3.65
C GLY A 187 11.47 6.29 5.08
N GLN A 188 12.22 7.10 5.80
CA GLN A 188 11.94 7.51 7.17
C GLN A 188 11.26 8.89 7.29
N GLN A 189 10.75 9.45 6.17
CA GLN A 189 10.22 10.81 6.14
C GLN A 189 8.71 10.84 5.87
N ILE A 190 7.99 11.62 6.69
CA ILE A 190 6.62 12.04 6.39
C ILE A 190 6.72 13.13 5.33
N ILE A 191 6.10 12.92 4.17
CA ILE A 191 6.14 13.89 3.06
C ILE A 191 4.97 14.85 3.12
N ALA A 192 3.77 14.32 3.34
CA ALA A 192 2.54 15.09 3.47
C ALA A 192 1.42 14.23 4.07
N ALA A 193 0.40 14.86 4.59
CA ALA A 193 -0.86 14.22 4.93
C ALA A 193 -2.01 14.88 4.16
N VAL A 194 -2.99 14.07 3.73
CA VAL A 194 -4.16 14.50 2.96
C VAL A 194 -5.41 13.93 3.61
N LEU A 195 -6.32 14.83 4.02
CA LEU A 195 -7.67 14.48 4.42
C LEU A 195 -8.49 14.15 3.18
N ARG A 196 -9.14 12.98 3.16
CA ARG A 196 -10.13 12.59 2.16
C ARG A 196 -11.50 12.62 2.81
N THR A 197 -12.49 13.14 2.10
CA THR A 197 -13.87 13.19 2.59
C THR A 197 -14.84 12.78 1.50
N ASN A 198 -15.89 12.03 1.85
CA ASN A 198 -16.99 11.67 0.98
C ASN A 198 -18.30 11.78 1.77
N ASP A 199 -19.20 12.63 1.28
CA ASP A 199 -20.48 12.87 1.95
C ASP A 199 -21.55 11.82 1.58
N ASN A 200 -21.28 11.00 0.54
CA ASN A 200 -22.26 10.05 -0.03
C ASN A 200 -21.87 8.57 0.19
N ASP A 201 -20.67 8.28 0.66
CA ASP A 201 -20.19 6.91 0.92
C ASP A 201 -19.46 6.88 2.27
N PHE A 202 -19.62 5.78 3.00
CA PHE A 202 -18.87 5.58 4.25
C PHE A 202 -17.36 5.46 4.04
N ARG A 203 -16.91 5.17 2.81
CA ARG A 203 -15.51 5.16 2.37
C ARG A 203 -15.13 6.54 1.85
N ALA A 204 -13.99 7.04 2.30
CA ALA A 204 -13.44 8.34 1.87
C ALA A 204 -12.68 8.30 0.54
N ASN A 205 -12.70 7.18 -0.19
CA ASN A 205 -11.88 6.97 -1.37
C ASN A 205 -12.12 8.03 -2.45
N PHE A 206 -11.07 8.75 -2.84
CA PHE A 206 -11.12 9.81 -3.86
C PHE A 206 -11.67 9.32 -5.21
N LYS A 207 -11.39 8.08 -5.59
CA LYS A 207 -11.94 7.44 -6.81
C LYS A 207 -13.47 7.29 -6.79
N LEU A 208 -14.09 7.36 -5.63
CA LEU A 208 -15.54 7.27 -5.45
C LEU A 208 -16.21 8.66 -5.37
N GLY A 209 -15.57 9.71 -5.87
CA GLY A 209 -16.11 11.07 -5.86
C GLY A 209 -15.81 11.87 -4.59
N GLY A 210 -14.91 11.38 -3.75
CA GLY A 210 -14.47 12.11 -2.55
C GLY A 210 -13.70 13.39 -2.87
N LYS A 211 -13.69 14.30 -1.91
CA LYS A 211 -12.87 15.53 -1.90
C LYS A 211 -11.56 15.25 -1.16
N ALA A 212 -10.52 16.05 -1.44
CA ALA A 212 -9.23 15.95 -0.77
C ALA A 212 -8.69 17.34 -0.45
N SER A 213 -8.01 17.48 0.69
CA SER A 213 -7.29 18.70 1.10
C SER A 213 -6.05 18.33 1.91
N LEU A 214 -5.03 19.18 1.92
CA LEU A 214 -3.89 18.99 2.83
C LEU A 214 -4.38 18.95 4.27
N PHE A 215 -3.75 18.10 5.07
CA PHE A 215 -4.05 17.90 6.49
C PHE A 215 -2.81 18.22 7.32
N GLU A 216 -2.96 19.08 8.29
CA GLU A 216 -1.89 19.42 9.23
C GLU A 216 -1.86 18.39 10.37
N LEU A 217 -0.70 17.74 10.54
CA LEU A 217 -0.51 16.75 11.58
C LEU A 217 -0.15 17.40 12.90
N ALA A 218 -0.91 17.13 13.96
CA ALA A 218 -0.52 17.51 15.32
C ALA A 218 0.74 16.70 15.76
N PRO A 219 1.57 17.22 16.67
CA PRO A 219 2.79 16.53 17.13
C PRO A 219 2.55 15.13 17.67
N THR A 220 1.42 14.89 18.32
CA THR A 220 1.02 13.55 18.82
C THR A 220 0.68 12.57 17.69
N MET A 221 0.11 13.05 16.59
CA MET A 221 -0.15 12.27 15.39
C MET A 221 1.16 11.89 14.69
N GLU A 222 2.06 12.87 14.51
CA GLU A 222 3.39 12.61 13.96
C GLU A 222 4.17 11.59 14.77
N ALA A 223 4.12 11.67 16.11
CA ALA A 223 4.79 10.69 16.98
C ALA A 223 4.27 9.27 16.76
N THR A 224 2.96 9.12 16.53
CA THR A 224 2.33 7.82 16.21
C THR A 224 2.79 7.31 14.84
N ILE A 225 2.80 8.18 13.83
CA ILE A 225 3.25 7.85 12.48
C ILE A 225 4.73 7.45 12.48
N LYS A 226 5.58 8.18 13.21
CA LYS A 226 7.01 7.86 13.37
C LYS A 226 7.27 6.49 14.01
N LYS A 227 6.42 6.03 14.94
CA LYS A 227 6.51 4.64 15.45
C LYS A 227 6.34 3.61 14.33
N ILE A 228 5.39 3.84 13.43
CA ILE A 228 5.16 2.96 12.28
C ILE A 228 6.37 3.03 11.33
N ILE A 229 6.81 4.23 10.97
CA ILE A 229 7.95 4.44 10.07
C ILE A 229 9.21 3.76 10.59
N ASN A 230 9.50 3.90 11.88
CA ASN A 230 10.70 3.31 12.50
C ASN A 230 10.64 1.78 12.61
N HIS A 231 9.47 1.18 12.45
CA HIS A 231 9.27 -0.26 12.52
C HIS A 231 9.48 -0.95 11.16
N PHE A 232 9.35 -0.23 10.06
CA PHE A 232 9.47 -0.75 8.72
C PHE A 232 10.64 -0.12 7.96
N ASN A 233 11.08 -0.82 6.91
CA ASN A 233 12.01 -0.28 5.93
C ASN A 233 11.24 0.11 4.65
N PHE A 234 10.60 1.27 4.69
CA PHE A 234 9.79 1.75 3.57
C PHE A 234 10.64 2.30 2.42
N GLY A 235 10.23 1.99 1.19
CA GLY A 235 10.58 2.79 0.02
C GLY A 235 9.59 3.95 -0.11
N MET A 236 8.37 3.69 -0.60
CA MET A 236 7.28 4.66 -0.66
C MET A 236 5.95 3.96 -0.34
N VAL A 237 5.22 4.48 0.64
CA VAL A 237 3.92 3.96 1.06
C VAL A 237 2.93 5.09 1.36
N GLY A 238 1.64 4.73 1.36
CA GLY A 238 0.57 5.53 1.95
C GLY A 238 0.09 4.87 3.24
N ILE A 239 0.10 5.57 4.36
CA ILE A 239 -0.47 5.10 5.61
C ILE A 239 -1.83 5.76 5.78
N ASP A 240 -2.88 4.97 5.85
CA ASP A 240 -4.25 5.43 6.00
C ASP A 240 -4.71 5.35 7.46
N PHE A 241 -5.28 6.43 7.95
CA PHE A 241 -5.84 6.54 9.28
C PHE A 241 -7.31 6.93 9.22
N LEU A 242 -8.13 6.30 10.04
CA LEU A 242 -9.49 6.75 10.33
C LEU A 242 -9.45 7.92 11.31
N LEU A 243 -10.45 8.81 11.23
CA LEU A 243 -10.65 9.88 12.19
C LEU A 243 -11.65 9.42 13.25
N HIS A 244 -11.23 9.39 14.51
CA HIS A 244 -12.11 9.19 15.65
C HIS A 244 -12.90 10.48 15.96
N ASN A 245 -14.06 10.37 16.59
CA ASN A 245 -14.91 11.51 16.94
C ASN A 245 -14.22 12.53 17.85
N ASN A 246 -13.21 12.12 18.63
CA ASN A 246 -12.38 13.00 19.43
C ASN A 246 -11.23 13.68 18.66
N GLY A 247 -11.14 13.48 17.33
CA GLY A 247 -10.12 14.06 16.48
C GLY A 247 -8.81 13.27 16.38
N ASN A 248 -8.64 12.18 17.12
CA ASN A 248 -7.44 11.35 17.04
C ASN A 248 -7.41 10.50 15.77
N LEU A 249 -6.19 10.20 15.30
CA LEU A 249 -5.95 9.25 14.23
C LEU A 249 -5.94 7.82 14.78
N VAL A 250 -6.65 6.93 14.09
CA VAL A 250 -6.69 5.49 14.37
C VAL A 250 -6.20 4.75 13.12
N PHE A 251 -5.20 3.89 13.26
CA PHE A 251 -4.61 3.17 12.14
C PHE A 251 -5.66 2.34 11.38
N ASN A 252 -5.57 2.37 10.04
CA ASN A 252 -6.48 1.63 9.16
C ASN A 252 -5.74 0.65 8.24
N GLU A 253 -4.81 1.12 7.40
CA GLU A 253 -4.05 0.27 6.48
C GLU A 253 -2.78 0.97 5.98
N ILE A 254 -1.87 0.19 5.39
CA ILE A 254 -0.71 0.71 4.65
C ILE A 254 -0.85 0.27 3.19
N GLU A 255 -0.85 1.23 2.27
CA GLU A 255 -0.76 0.97 0.83
C GLU A 255 0.71 0.91 0.39
N ASP A 256 1.19 -0.28 0.05
CA ASP A 256 2.53 -0.51 -0.50
C ASP A 256 2.68 0.12 -1.90
N VAL A 257 1.68 -0.08 -2.78
CA VAL A 257 1.69 0.47 -4.14
C VAL A 257 0.87 1.78 -4.18
N VAL A 258 1.31 2.78 -3.42
CA VAL A 258 0.58 4.05 -3.32
C VAL A 258 0.71 4.91 -4.58
N GLY A 259 -0.40 5.53 -5.01
CA GLY A 259 -0.42 6.53 -6.08
C GLY A 259 -0.39 7.97 -5.54
N SER A 260 0.13 8.92 -6.32
CA SER A 260 0.26 10.33 -5.91
C SER A 260 -0.90 11.24 -6.31
N ARG A 261 -1.93 10.75 -7.01
CA ARG A 261 -2.98 11.59 -7.61
C ARG A 261 -3.61 12.59 -6.64
N ILE A 262 -3.95 12.15 -5.42
CA ILE A 262 -4.58 13.03 -4.42
C ILE A 262 -3.59 14.09 -3.92
N LEU A 263 -2.32 13.76 -3.75
CA LEU A 263 -1.30 14.71 -3.33
C LEU A 263 -1.03 15.75 -4.43
N SER A 264 -0.93 15.30 -5.68
CA SER A 264 -0.75 16.19 -6.84
C SER A 264 -1.96 17.12 -7.08
N ALA A 265 -3.17 16.67 -6.70
CA ALA A 265 -4.39 17.50 -6.77
C ALA A 265 -4.49 18.53 -5.64
N THR A 266 -3.79 18.34 -4.53
CA THR A 266 -3.90 19.17 -3.33
C THR A 266 -2.66 19.99 -3.01
N SER A 267 -1.54 19.73 -3.68
CA SER A 267 -0.26 20.38 -3.42
C SER A 267 0.65 20.39 -4.63
N ASN A 268 1.70 21.22 -4.57
CA ASN A 268 2.80 21.26 -5.56
C ASN A 268 3.98 20.34 -5.16
N ILE A 269 3.78 19.43 -4.20
CA ILE A 269 4.83 18.51 -3.75
C ILE A 269 5.11 17.46 -4.83
N ASN A 270 6.34 17.45 -5.34
CA ASN A 270 6.80 16.44 -6.28
C ASN A 270 7.19 15.15 -5.52
N LEU A 271 6.22 14.23 -5.36
CA LEU A 271 6.43 12.97 -4.64
C LEU A 271 7.46 12.08 -5.33
N LEU A 272 7.45 12.03 -6.66
CA LEU A 272 8.36 11.17 -7.41
C LEU A 272 9.81 11.66 -7.38
N GLU A 273 10.05 12.98 -7.43
CA GLU A 273 11.38 13.54 -7.22
C GLU A 273 11.98 13.07 -5.90
N LYS A 274 11.22 13.21 -4.80
CA LYS A 274 11.64 12.77 -3.46
C LYS A 274 11.88 11.26 -3.40
N TYR A 275 11.03 10.48 -4.06
CA TYR A 275 11.17 9.04 -4.07
C TYR A 275 12.40 8.57 -4.86
N ILE A 276 12.66 9.14 -6.02
CA ILE A 276 13.86 8.85 -6.81
C ILE A 276 15.13 9.28 -6.06
N THR A 277 15.09 10.43 -5.37
CA THR A 277 16.19 10.86 -4.48
C THR A 277 16.47 9.83 -3.39
N HIS A 278 15.43 9.33 -2.72
CA HIS A 278 15.57 8.28 -1.71
C HIS A 278 16.17 7.00 -2.28
N ILE A 279 15.70 6.55 -3.46
CA ILE A 279 16.25 5.38 -4.14
C ILE A 279 17.74 5.56 -4.45
N LYS A 280 18.13 6.72 -5.03
CA LYS A 280 19.51 7.03 -5.37
C LYS A 280 20.41 6.96 -4.13
N GLN A 281 20.04 7.61 -3.05
CA GLN A 281 20.78 7.63 -1.77
C GLN A 281 20.91 6.22 -1.16
N THR A 282 19.82 5.44 -1.18
CA THR A 282 19.83 4.06 -0.69
C THR A 282 20.80 3.20 -1.50
N MET A 283 20.75 3.29 -2.83
CA MET A 283 21.64 2.52 -3.71
C MET A 283 23.11 2.92 -3.61
N GLU A 284 23.40 4.20 -3.37
CA GLU A 284 24.76 4.67 -3.11
C GLU A 284 25.32 4.12 -1.79
N THR A 285 24.45 3.91 -0.79
CA THR A 285 24.83 3.31 0.50
C THR A 285 25.08 1.80 0.37
N VAL A 286 24.25 1.09 -0.38
CA VAL A 286 24.39 -0.37 -0.60
C VAL A 286 25.66 -0.73 -1.41
N ARG A 287 26.16 0.19 -2.24
CA ARG A 287 27.37 -0.03 -3.07
C ARG A 287 28.68 0.22 -2.35
N LYS A 288 28.66 0.88 -1.20
CA LYS A 288 29.84 1.11 -0.33
C LYS A 288 30.06 -0.09 0.58
#